data_824693c84ef768cffe95a172dae05492
#
_entry.id   824693c84ef768cffe95a172dae05492
#
_cell.length_a   1.000
_cell.length_b   1.000
_cell.length_c   1.000
_cell.angle_alpha   90.00
_cell.angle_beta   90.00
_cell.angle_gamma   90.00
#
_symmetry.space_group_name_H-M   'P 1'
#
loop_
_entity.id
_entity.type
_entity.pdbx_description
1 polymer ?
#
loop_
_entity_poly.entity_id
_entity_poly.type
_entity_poly.pdbx_seq_one_letter_code
_entity_poly.pdbx_strand_id
1 'polypeptide(L)'
;MTTRQLWQASNQYAHDLRPTHHIRLTLLERRSIVSDNDGTTRWVSLLAGDHFECAHRRFVYNLSRRLTPRSVWRRFRPELKSVGALHGVQGNTSLHVHLNIHIPERVDEAMLANAVCLTAHFEPWIANGADSVNISQLRYARKAVFYTIAKGSEHIVQS
;
A
#
# COMPACT_ATOMS: atom_id res chain seq x y z
N MET A 1 -18.80 13.55 1.72
CA MET A 1 -18.76 12.83 3.01
C MET A 1 -18.51 13.84 4.13
N THR A 2 -19.34 13.85 5.17
CA THR A 2 -19.15 14.74 6.34
C THR A 2 -18.02 14.23 7.24
N THR A 3 -17.44 15.11 8.05
CA THR A 3 -16.40 14.72 9.04
C THR A 3 -16.85 13.59 9.95
N ARG A 4 -18.14 13.60 10.34
CA ARG A 4 -18.75 12.53 11.17
C ARG A 4 -18.80 11.19 10.44
N GLN A 5 -19.23 11.18 9.18
CA GLN A 5 -19.27 9.96 8.36
C GLN A 5 -17.86 9.40 8.13
N LEU A 6 -16.89 10.27 7.87
CA LEU A 6 -15.49 9.90 7.72
C LEU A 6 -14.94 9.25 9.01
N TRP A 7 -15.26 9.83 10.16
CA TRP A 7 -14.85 9.30 11.46
C TRP A 7 -15.49 7.93 11.76
N GLN A 8 -16.77 7.76 11.43
CA GLN A 8 -17.45 6.48 11.57
C GLN A 8 -16.84 5.40 10.67
N ALA A 9 -16.61 5.71 9.40
CA ALA A 9 -15.94 4.80 8.47
C ALA A 9 -14.55 4.42 8.95
N SER A 10 -13.75 5.39 9.42
CA SER A 10 -12.40 5.14 9.94
C SER A 10 -12.40 4.23 11.17
N ASN A 11 -13.38 4.41 12.07
CA ASN A 11 -13.52 3.55 13.23
C ASN A 11 -13.89 2.12 12.84
N GLN A 12 -14.79 1.95 11.87
CA GLN A 12 -15.17 0.64 11.35
C GLN A 12 -13.97 -0.06 10.72
N TYR A 13 -13.24 0.64 9.81
CA TYR A 13 -12.02 0.10 9.22
C TYR A 13 -10.96 -0.26 10.26
N ALA A 14 -10.74 0.58 11.27
CA ALA A 14 -9.78 0.28 12.32
C ALA A 14 -10.18 -0.93 13.16
N HIS A 15 -11.50 -1.11 13.39
CA HIS A 15 -12.02 -2.28 14.10
C HIS A 15 -11.84 -3.56 13.28
N ASP A 16 -12.21 -3.53 12.01
CA ASP A 16 -12.21 -4.72 11.14
C ASP A 16 -10.78 -5.11 10.72
N LEU A 17 -9.95 -4.10 10.42
CA LEU A 17 -8.58 -4.28 9.98
C LEU A 17 -7.63 -4.61 11.12
N ARG A 18 -7.80 -4.02 12.29
CA ARG A 18 -6.87 -4.08 13.44
C ARG A 18 -5.41 -3.88 13.02
N PRO A 19 -5.09 -2.76 12.33
CA PRO A 19 -3.77 -2.56 11.78
C PRO A 19 -2.73 -2.45 12.89
N THR A 20 -1.58 -3.07 12.68
CA THR A 20 -0.45 -3.06 13.60
C THR A 20 0.69 -2.18 13.10
N HIS A 21 0.78 -1.99 11.78
CA HIS A 21 1.85 -1.25 11.12
C HIS A 21 1.31 -0.26 10.11
N HIS A 22 2.10 0.80 9.93
CA HIS A 22 1.94 1.79 8.88
C HIS A 22 3.15 1.71 7.96
N ILE A 23 2.89 1.62 6.66
CA ILE A 23 3.91 1.62 5.62
C ILE A 23 3.64 2.83 4.72
N ARG A 24 4.64 3.68 4.54
CA ARG A 24 4.62 4.75 3.53
C ARG A 24 5.52 4.36 2.38
N LEU A 25 4.99 4.43 1.16
CA LEU A 25 5.73 4.16 -0.06
C LEU A 25 5.67 5.38 -0.97
N THR A 26 6.82 5.87 -1.40
CA THR A 26 6.89 6.93 -2.42
C THR A 26 6.69 6.31 -3.79
N LEU A 27 5.83 6.92 -4.61
CA LEU A 27 5.36 6.37 -5.87
C LEU A 27 5.85 7.21 -7.05
N LEU A 28 5.95 6.56 -8.19
CA LEU A 28 6.14 7.22 -9.48
C LEU A 28 4.77 7.64 -10.02
N GLU A 29 4.63 8.92 -10.38
CA GLU A 29 3.40 9.40 -11.02
C GLU A 29 3.24 8.81 -12.43
N ARG A 30 4.35 8.65 -13.15
CA ARG A 30 4.40 8.14 -14.53
C ARG A 30 5.51 7.13 -14.70
N ARG A 31 5.28 6.18 -15.57
CA ARG A 31 6.30 5.23 -16.02
C ARG A 31 6.17 4.95 -17.50
N SER A 32 7.26 4.57 -18.14
CA SER A 32 7.25 4.07 -19.51
C SER A 32 6.87 2.60 -19.53
N ILE A 33 6.07 2.22 -20.50
CA ILE A 33 5.72 0.83 -20.78
C ILE A 33 6.04 0.59 -22.25
N VAL A 34 6.77 -0.51 -22.53
CA VAL A 34 7.03 -0.98 -23.88
C VAL A 34 5.90 -1.90 -24.30
N SER A 35 5.30 -1.65 -25.45
CA SER A 35 4.26 -2.52 -26.02
C SER A 35 4.90 -3.81 -26.54
N ASP A 36 4.37 -4.97 -26.13
CA ASP A 36 4.86 -6.27 -26.58
C ASP A 36 4.58 -6.53 -28.09
N ASN A 37 3.61 -5.81 -28.66
CA ASN A 37 3.16 -6.04 -30.05
C ASN A 37 4.03 -5.30 -31.09
N ASP A 38 4.50 -4.11 -30.78
CA ASP A 38 5.16 -3.23 -31.77
C ASP A 38 6.44 -2.58 -31.23
N GLY A 39 6.82 -2.88 -29.99
CA GLY A 39 8.01 -2.31 -29.32
C GLY A 39 7.89 -0.80 -29.05
N THR A 40 6.72 -0.19 -29.26
CA THR A 40 6.54 1.24 -28.98
C THR A 40 6.56 1.51 -27.47
N THR A 41 7.22 2.61 -27.09
CA THR A 41 7.24 3.08 -25.68
C THR A 41 6.15 4.12 -25.49
N ARG A 42 5.30 3.90 -24.49
CA ARG A 42 4.30 4.88 -24.06
C ARG A 42 4.43 5.21 -22.59
N TRP A 43 4.10 6.44 -22.22
CA TRP A 43 4.03 6.88 -20.82
C TRP A 43 2.62 6.60 -20.28
N VAL A 44 2.58 6.01 -19.10
CA VAL A 44 1.33 5.69 -18.38
C VAL A 44 1.35 6.38 -17.02
N SER A 45 0.24 7.01 -16.64
CA SER A 45 0.07 7.61 -15.32
C SER A 45 -0.48 6.61 -14.33
N LEU A 46 0.01 6.66 -13.08
CA LEU A 46 -0.54 5.88 -11.96
C LEU A 46 -1.99 6.28 -11.65
N LEU A 47 -2.33 7.54 -11.92
CA LEU A 47 -3.66 8.10 -11.66
C LEU A 47 -4.69 7.76 -12.76
N ALA A 48 -4.25 7.13 -13.85
CA ALA A 48 -5.15 6.73 -14.94
C ALA A 48 -5.80 5.36 -14.65
N GLY A 49 -7.11 5.28 -14.84
CA GLY A 49 -7.86 4.04 -14.67
C GLY A 49 -7.70 3.44 -13.27
N ASP A 50 -7.44 2.15 -13.22
CA ASP A 50 -7.29 1.33 -12.00
C ASP A 50 -5.83 1.02 -11.65
N HIS A 51 -4.87 1.74 -12.24
CA HIS A 51 -3.44 1.44 -12.05
C HIS A 51 -2.99 1.47 -10.59
N PHE A 52 -3.46 2.45 -9.81
CA PHE A 52 -3.15 2.52 -8.39
C PHE A 52 -3.73 1.33 -7.62
N GLU A 53 -4.99 0.98 -7.88
CA GLU A 53 -5.64 -0.16 -7.24
C GLU A 53 -4.92 -1.47 -7.57
N CYS A 54 -4.57 -1.68 -8.83
CA CYS A 54 -3.80 -2.85 -9.28
C CYS A 54 -2.41 -2.90 -8.64
N ALA A 55 -1.71 -1.76 -8.54
CA ALA A 55 -0.40 -1.67 -7.87
C ALA A 55 -0.50 -2.00 -6.38
N HIS A 56 -1.50 -1.44 -5.70
CA HIS A 56 -1.76 -1.72 -4.29
C HIS A 56 -2.04 -3.21 -4.05
N ARG A 57 -2.98 -3.79 -4.78
CA ARG A 57 -3.33 -5.22 -4.66
C ARG A 57 -2.12 -6.12 -4.91
N ARG A 58 -1.34 -5.84 -5.96
CA ARG A 58 -0.14 -6.60 -6.29
C ARG A 58 0.93 -6.48 -5.20
N PHE A 59 1.13 -5.29 -4.64
CA PHE A 59 2.04 -5.07 -3.53
C PHE A 59 1.63 -5.90 -2.30
N VAL A 60 0.38 -5.79 -1.87
CA VAL A 60 -0.12 -6.53 -0.69
C VAL A 60 -0.08 -8.04 -0.91
N TYR A 61 -0.46 -8.53 -2.10
CA TYR A 61 -0.36 -9.94 -2.47
C TYR A 61 1.09 -10.45 -2.38
N ASN A 62 2.04 -9.74 -2.96
CA ASN A 62 3.45 -10.15 -2.95
C ASN A 62 4.07 -10.06 -1.55
N LEU A 63 3.69 -9.05 -0.76
CA LEU A 63 4.09 -8.95 0.64
C LEU A 63 3.53 -10.12 1.47
N SER A 64 2.27 -10.42 1.31
CA SER A 64 1.59 -11.56 1.97
C SER A 64 2.31 -12.89 1.68
N ARG A 65 2.65 -13.10 0.41
CA ARG A 65 3.39 -14.28 -0.03
C ARG A 65 4.78 -14.38 0.61
N ARG A 66 5.50 -13.26 0.76
CA ARG A 66 6.84 -13.23 1.38
C ARG A 66 6.80 -13.48 2.88
N LEU A 67 5.77 -12.98 3.55
CA LEU A 67 5.60 -13.10 5.00
C LEU A 67 4.94 -14.42 5.44
N THR A 68 4.38 -15.19 4.50
CA THR A 68 3.72 -16.46 4.79
C THR A 68 4.64 -17.64 4.49
N PRO A 69 4.77 -18.63 5.42
CA PRO A 69 5.53 -19.84 5.14
C PRO A 69 5.06 -20.52 3.86
N ARG A 70 6.00 -21.03 3.06
CA ARG A 70 5.73 -21.58 1.73
C ARG A 70 4.67 -22.67 1.71
N SER A 71 4.65 -23.54 2.72
CA SER A 71 3.65 -24.61 2.85
C SER A 71 2.24 -24.07 3.07
N VAL A 72 2.11 -23.06 3.92
CA VAL A 72 0.84 -22.38 4.21
C VAL A 72 0.36 -21.60 2.97
N TRP A 73 1.27 -20.87 2.32
CA TRP A 73 0.94 -20.13 1.11
C TRP A 73 0.42 -21.03 -0.02
N ARG A 74 1.08 -22.17 -0.26
CA ARG A 74 0.64 -23.11 -1.30
C ARG A 74 -0.78 -23.64 -1.08
N ARG A 75 -1.18 -23.78 0.18
CA ARG A 75 -2.48 -24.37 0.53
C ARG A 75 -3.60 -23.34 0.67
N PHE A 76 -3.33 -22.19 1.29
CA PHE A 76 -4.36 -21.27 1.73
C PHE A 76 -4.27 -19.89 1.08
N ARG A 77 -3.11 -19.46 0.58
CA ARG A 77 -2.85 -18.12 0.02
C ARG A 77 -3.43 -16.98 0.86
N PRO A 78 -3.12 -16.90 2.16
CA PRO A 78 -3.70 -15.90 3.03
C PRO A 78 -3.19 -14.51 2.65
N GLU A 79 -4.10 -13.58 2.37
CA GLU A 79 -3.75 -12.18 2.12
C GLU A 79 -3.81 -11.36 3.42
N LEU A 80 -2.86 -10.43 3.56
CA LEU A 80 -2.85 -9.47 4.65
C LEU A 80 -3.98 -8.47 4.45
N LYS A 81 -4.70 -8.17 5.52
CA LYS A 81 -5.71 -7.11 5.51
C LYS A 81 -5.02 -5.75 5.53
N SER A 82 -5.44 -4.86 4.63
CA SER A 82 -4.87 -3.53 4.53
C SER A 82 -5.88 -2.49 4.06
N VAL A 83 -5.60 -1.24 4.39
CA VAL A 83 -6.22 -0.07 3.76
C VAL A 83 -5.14 0.90 3.34
N GLY A 84 -5.14 1.27 2.07
CA GLY A 84 -4.20 2.22 1.48
C GLY A 84 -4.92 3.44 0.92
N ALA A 85 -4.31 4.60 1.04
CA ALA A 85 -4.79 5.82 0.40
C ALA A 85 -3.63 6.58 -0.24
N LEU A 86 -3.90 7.07 -1.45
CA LEU A 86 -2.95 7.85 -2.24
C LEU A 86 -2.95 9.31 -1.77
N HIS A 87 -1.76 9.85 -1.55
CA HIS A 87 -1.53 11.23 -1.14
C HIS A 87 -0.61 11.94 -2.15
N GLY A 88 -0.65 13.27 -2.15
CA GLY A 88 0.21 14.07 -3.03
C GLY A 88 -0.33 14.26 -4.45
N VAL A 89 -1.57 13.87 -4.72
CA VAL A 89 -2.21 13.98 -6.05
C VAL A 89 -2.31 15.43 -6.53
N GLN A 90 -2.43 16.39 -5.59
CA GLN A 90 -2.54 17.83 -5.91
C GLN A 90 -1.19 18.51 -6.17
N GLY A 91 -0.08 17.76 -6.24
CA GLY A 91 1.23 18.28 -6.63
C GLY A 91 2.01 19.03 -5.54
N ASN A 92 1.48 19.19 -4.33
CA ASN A 92 2.15 19.91 -3.24
C ASN A 92 3.23 19.06 -2.53
N THR A 93 3.19 17.75 -2.70
CA THR A 93 4.15 16.79 -2.14
C THR A 93 4.38 15.65 -3.14
N SER A 94 5.46 14.92 -2.97
CA SER A 94 5.70 13.71 -3.76
C SER A 94 4.53 12.74 -3.63
N LEU A 95 4.14 12.12 -4.74
CA LEU A 95 3.10 11.10 -4.75
C LEU A 95 3.51 9.93 -3.86
N HIS A 96 2.67 9.55 -2.91
CA HIS A 96 2.94 8.46 -1.98
C HIS A 96 1.67 7.81 -1.50
N VAL A 97 1.76 6.56 -1.06
CA VAL A 97 0.68 5.84 -0.40
C VAL A 97 0.95 5.71 1.09
N HIS A 98 -0.07 5.94 1.88
CA HIS A 98 -0.15 5.51 3.28
C HIS A 98 -0.93 4.21 3.35
N LEU A 99 -0.27 3.16 3.80
CA LEU A 99 -0.80 1.82 3.92
C LEU A 99 -0.86 1.44 5.40
N ASN A 100 -2.05 1.24 5.94
CA ASN A 100 -2.24 0.63 7.25
C ASN A 100 -2.53 -0.86 7.07
N ILE A 101 -1.77 -1.71 7.73
CA ILE A 101 -1.76 -3.14 7.48
C ILE A 101 -1.70 -3.92 8.81
N HIS A 102 -2.39 -5.05 8.84
CA HIS A 102 -2.28 -6.01 9.94
C HIS A 102 -1.16 -7.00 9.65
N ILE A 103 -0.10 -6.95 10.45
CA ILE A 103 1.03 -7.89 10.38
C ILE A 103 0.87 -8.95 11.47
N PRO A 104 0.92 -10.25 11.14
CA PRO A 104 0.83 -11.33 12.12
C PRO A 104 1.96 -11.26 13.15
N GLU A 105 1.67 -11.60 14.40
CA GLU A 105 2.63 -11.56 15.53
C GLU A 105 3.89 -12.40 15.30
N ARG A 106 3.81 -13.46 14.50
CA ARG A 106 4.97 -14.30 14.15
C ARG A 106 6.02 -13.60 13.27
N VAL A 107 5.68 -12.44 12.72
CA VAL A 107 6.57 -11.66 11.84
C VAL A 107 7.28 -10.63 12.70
N ASP A 108 8.59 -10.76 12.85
CA ASP A 108 9.40 -9.76 13.52
C ASP A 108 9.72 -8.55 12.62
N GLU A 109 10.23 -7.48 13.20
CA GLU A 109 10.51 -6.22 12.50
C GLU A 109 11.56 -6.39 11.37
N ALA A 110 12.56 -7.26 11.57
CA ALA A 110 13.58 -7.52 10.55
C ALA A 110 13.02 -8.28 9.36
N MET A 111 12.19 -9.29 9.61
CA MET A 111 11.46 -10.01 8.55
C MET A 111 10.54 -9.07 7.78
N LEU A 112 9.80 -8.20 8.49
CA LEU A 112 8.91 -7.23 7.87
C LEU A 112 9.68 -6.26 7.00
N ALA A 113 10.73 -5.63 7.53
CA ALA A 113 11.55 -4.67 6.79
C ALA A 113 12.13 -5.28 5.51
N ASN A 114 12.71 -6.48 5.60
CA ASN A 114 13.25 -7.19 4.44
C ASN A 114 12.16 -7.52 3.40
N ALA A 115 11.02 -8.03 3.83
CA ALA A 115 9.92 -8.38 2.94
C ALA A 115 9.33 -7.15 2.24
N VAL A 116 9.16 -6.03 2.96
CA VAL A 116 8.66 -4.77 2.38
C VAL A 116 9.66 -4.19 1.38
N CYS A 117 10.95 -4.12 1.72
CA CYS A 117 11.98 -3.62 0.80
C CYS A 117 12.08 -4.45 -0.47
N LEU A 118 12.07 -5.77 -0.35
CA LEU A 118 12.09 -6.66 -1.52
C LEU A 118 10.82 -6.52 -2.36
N THR A 119 9.65 -6.40 -1.74
CA THR A 119 8.40 -6.23 -2.47
C THR A 119 8.38 -4.88 -3.19
N ALA A 120 8.84 -3.81 -2.52
CA ALA A 120 8.94 -2.48 -3.11
C ALA A 120 9.91 -2.44 -4.30
N HIS A 121 11.05 -3.13 -4.19
CA HIS A 121 12.04 -3.21 -5.27
C HIS A 121 11.48 -3.78 -6.58
N PHE A 122 10.58 -4.75 -6.47
CA PHE A 122 9.96 -5.40 -7.64
C PHE A 122 8.63 -4.77 -8.07
N GLU A 123 8.14 -3.76 -7.35
CA GLU A 123 6.91 -3.05 -7.73
C GLU A 123 7.23 -1.85 -8.64
N PRO A 124 6.80 -1.90 -9.92
CA PRO A 124 7.21 -0.89 -10.92
C PRO A 124 6.76 0.54 -10.62
N TRP A 125 5.76 0.72 -9.75
CA TRP A 125 5.24 2.03 -9.40
C TRP A 125 5.89 2.64 -8.16
N ILE A 126 6.77 1.91 -7.46
CA ILE A 126 7.48 2.43 -6.30
C ILE A 126 8.79 3.07 -6.74
N ALA A 127 9.04 4.28 -6.27
CA ALA A 127 10.27 5.01 -6.57
C ALA A 127 11.48 4.28 -5.95
N ASN A 128 12.59 4.22 -6.71
CA ASN A 128 13.85 3.69 -6.22
C ASN A 128 14.54 4.73 -5.34
N GLY A 129 14.90 4.36 -4.13
CA GLY A 129 15.62 5.22 -3.21
C GLY A 129 15.49 4.75 -1.76
N ALA A 130 16.47 5.09 -0.93
CA ALA A 130 16.48 4.70 0.50
C ALA A 130 15.28 5.26 1.28
N ASP A 131 14.80 6.46 0.88
CA ASP A 131 13.69 7.15 1.55
C ASP A 131 12.31 6.82 0.94
N SER A 132 12.26 5.92 -0.04
CA SER A 132 10.99 5.57 -0.70
C SER A 132 10.11 4.62 0.12
N VAL A 133 10.67 4.01 1.16
CA VAL A 133 9.97 3.09 2.06
C VAL A 133 10.16 3.53 3.50
N ASN A 134 9.07 3.71 4.22
CA ASN A 134 9.09 3.96 5.67
C ASN A 134 8.09 3.03 6.36
N ILE A 135 8.52 2.35 7.41
CA ILE A 135 7.72 1.40 8.17
C ILE A 135 7.71 1.85 9.63
N SER A 136 6.54 1.89 10.23
CA SER A 136 6.38 2.19 11.65
C SER A 136 5.31 1.33 12.30
N GLN A 137 5.55 0.95 13.54
CA GLN A 137 4.55 0.28 14.37
C GLN A 137 3.50 1.29 14.84
N LEU A 138 2.23 0.90 14.80
CA LEU A 138 1.13 1.77 15.17
C LEU A 138 0.86 1.72 16.68
N ARG A 139 0.89 2.89 17.34
CA ARG A 139 0.43 3.04 18.72
C ARG A 139 -1.07 3.30 18.80
N TYR A 140 -1.64 3.97 17.78
CA TYR A 140 -3.03 4.42 17.75
C TYR A 140 -3.66 4.11 16.40
N ALA A 141 -4.10 2.87 16.21
CA ALA A 141 -4.66 2.38 14.94
C ALA A 141 -5.80 3.26 14.39
N ARG A 142 -6.74 3.70 15.25
CA ARG A 142 -7.87 4.55 14.82
C ARG A 142 -7.42 5.90 14.25
N LYS A 143 -6.43 6.54 14.89
CA LYS A 143 -5.90 7.83 14.41
C LYS A 143 -5.16 7.65 13.08
N ALA A 144 -4.40 6.57 12.94
CA ALA A 144 -3.67 6.28 11.70
C ALA A 144 -4.62 6.02 10.53
N VAL A 145 -5.65 5.20 10.72
CA VAL A 145 -6.66 4.92 9.70
C VAL A 145 -7.44 6.20 9.36
N PHE A 146 -7.86 6.99 10.35
CA PHE A 146 -8.53 8.26 10.11
C PHE A 146 -7.66 9.22 9.28
N TYR A 147 -6.38 9.39 9.66
CA TYR A 147 -5.46 10.23 8.91
C TYR A 147 -5.29 9.76 7.46
N THR A 148 -5.13 8.46 7.26
CA THR A 148 -4.98 7.85 5.93
C THR A 148 -6.18 8.16 5.05
N ILE A 149 -7.40 7.95 5.57
CA ILE A 149 -8.64 8.16 4.80
C ILE A 149 -8.95 9.66 4.63
N ALA A 150 -8.77 10.48 5.68
CA ALA A 150 -9.12 11.90 5.65
C ALA A 150 -8.19 12.74 4.77
N LYS A 151 -6.92 12.38 4.71
CA LYS A 151 -5.89 13.06 3.91
C LYS A 151 -5.65 12.37 2.57
N GLY A 152 -6.05 11.12 2.45
CA GLY A 152 -6.07 10.43 1.18
C GLY A 152 -7.07 11.11 0.26
N SER A 153 -6.69 11.21 -0.99
CA SER A 153 -7.57 11.70 -2.03
C SER A 153 -8.69 10.69 -2.31
N GLU A 154 -9.29 10.82 -3.45
CA GLU A 154 -10.36 9.94 -3.94
C GLU A 154 -9.94 8.46 -4.16
N HIS A 155 -8.65 8.15 -3.99
CA HIS A 155 -8.07 6.83 -4.25
C HIS A 155 -7.80 6.08 -2.94
N ILE A 156 -8.83 5.46 -2.37
CA ILE A 156 -8.73 4.58 -1.21
C ILE A 156 -8.94 3.14 -1.67
N VAL A 157 -8.03 2.25 -1.29
CA VAL A 157 -8.09 0.82 -1.64
C VAL A 157 -8.04 -0.02 -0.37
N GLN A 158 -8.86 -1.07 -0.34
CA GLN A 158 -8.90 -2.06 0.73
C GLN A 158 -8.60 -3.46 0.15
N SER A 159 -7.83 -4.24 0.86
CA SER A 159 -7.54 -5.66 0.59
C SER A 159 -7.93 -6.54 1.77
#